data_ec72bf64d278733481e1645084beceb5
#
_entry.id   ec72bf64d278733481e1645084beceb5
#
_cell.length_a   1.000
_cell.length_b   1.000
_cell.length_c   1.000
_cell.angle_alpha   90.00
_cell.angle_beta   90.00
_cell.angle_gamma   90.00
#
_symmetry.space_group_name_H-M   'P 1'
#
loop_
_entity.id
_entity.type
_entity.pdbx_description
1 polymer ?
#
loop_
_entity_poly.entity_id
_entity_poly.type
_entity_poly.pdbx_seq_one_letter_code
_entity_poly.pdbx_strand_id
1 'polypeptide(L)'
;MATPLRSLTGFCIFKAMKKVAFICVHNSCRSQIAEALGKHLAHDVFESYSAGTETKPRINQDAVRLMKELYGIDMEQTQYSKLLKDIPKPDIAISMGCNVSCPFIGRDFDDNWQLEDPTGKSDEEFLKTIKAIENRILELAKALQS
;
A
#
# COMPACT_ATOMS: atom_id res chain seq x y z
N MET A 1 -28.65 -13.33 -20.23
CA MET A 1 -28.65 -13.01 -19.92
C MET A 1 -28.26 -12.81 -19.59
N ALA A 2 -28.30 -12.73 -19.39
CA ALA A 2 -28.27 -12.43 -18.87
C ALA A 2 -27.83 -12.04 -18.36
N THR A 3 -27.88 -12.05 -18.27
CA THR A 3 -27.77 -11.62 -17.64
C THR A 3 -27.26 -11.20 -17.05
N PRO A 4 -27.53 -11.19 -16.99
CA PRO A 4 -27.33 -10.72 -16.21
C PRO A 4 -26.93 -10.53 -15.59
N LEU A 5 -27.10 -10.60 -15.43
CA LEU A 5 -27.20 -10.38 -14.84
C LEU A 5 -26.67 -10.30 -14.36
N ARG A 6 -26.76 -10.39 -14.37
CA ARG A 6 -26.91 -10.14 -13.97
C ARG A 6 -26.78 -9.79 -13.45
N SER A 7 -27.10 -9.72 -13.25
CA SER A 7 -27.52 -9.27 -12.84
C SER A 7 -27.60 -9.03 -12.53
N LEU A 8 -28.03 -9.07 -12.46
CA LEU A 8 -28.48 -8.73 -12.05
C LEU A 8 -28.28 -8.60 -11.51
N THR A 9 -28.39 -8.78 -11.44
CA THR A 9 -28.31 -8.41 -10.87
C THR A 9 -27.64 -8.03 -10.52
N GLY A 10 -27.63 -8.21 -10.55
CA GLY A 10 -27.32 -7.55 -10.22
C GLY A 10 -26.71 -7.11 -9.94
N PHE A 11 -27.15 -7.01 -10.01
CA PHE A 11 -26.96 -6.32 -9.58
C PHE A 11 -26.33 -5.94 -9.10
N CYS A 12 -26.52 -6.18 -9.70
CA CYS A 12 -26.11 -5.61 -9.23
C CYS A 12 -25.61 -5.06 -8.27
N ILE A 13 -25.05 -5.45 -8.09
CA ILE A 13 -24.74 -4.89 -6.79
C ILE A 13 -23.26 -4.66 -6.70
N PHE A 14 -22.85 -3.42 -6.83
CA PHE A 14 -21.45 -3.05 -6.67
C PHE A 14 -21.19 -2.86 -5.20
N LYS A 15 -20.46 -3.80 -4.62
CA LYS A 15 -19.88 -3.58 -3.32
C LYS A 15 -18.71 -2.63 -3.52
N ALA A 16 -18.76 -1.45 -2.92
CA ALA A 16 -17.66 -0.49 -3.02
C ALA A 16 -16.39 -1.11 -2.46
N MET A 17 -15.28 -0.96 -3.19
CA MET A 17 -13.99 -1.48 -2.74
C MET A 17 -13.52 -0.72 -1.50
N LYS A 18 -12.90 -1.44 -0.57
CA LYS A 18 -12.30 -0.82 0.61
C LYS A 18 -11.11 0.04 0.19
N LYS A 19 -10.94 1.16 0.87
CA LYS A 19 -9.77 2.03 0.71
C LYS A 19 -8.76 1.64 1.77
N VAL A 20 -7.59 1.18 1.36
CA VAL A 20 -6.53 0.75 2.26
C VAL A 20 -5.39 1.76 2.19
N ALA A 21 -4.99 2.28 3.34
CA ALA A 21 -3.87 3.22 3.42
C ALA A 21 -2.70 2.57 4.15
N PHE A 22 -1.55 2.57 3.50
CA PHE A 22 -0.29 2.09 4.07
C PHE A 22 0.46 3.29 4.60
N ILE A 23 0.78 3.30 5.88
CA ILE A 23 1.26 4.47 6.60
C ILE A 23 2.66 4.24 7.16
N CYS A 24 3.56 5.18 6.93
CA CYS A 24 4.83 5.28 7.64
C CYS A 24 5.11 6.75 7.89
N VAL A 25 6.20 7.07 8.60
CA VAL A 25 6.45 8.46 8.99
C VAL A 25 6.63 9.36 7.77
N HIS A 26 7.55 9.02 6.88
CA HIS A 26 7.93 9.89 5.76
C HIS A 26 7.25 9.58 4.43
N ASN A 27 6.56 8.45 4.33
CA ASN A 27 5.93 8.01 3.07
C ASN A 27 6.93 8.05 1.91
N SER A 28 8.10 7.46 2.11
CA SER A 28 9.15 7.51 1.08
C SER A 28 9.67 6.14 0.65
N CYS A 29 9.48 5.09 1.45
CA CYS A 29 10.01 3.77 1.14
C CYS A 29 8.97 2.67 1.29
N ARG A 30 8.83 2.09 2.51
CA ARG A 30 7.96 0.92 2.73
C ARG A 30 6.52 1.14 2.32
N SER A 31 5.93 2.26 2.69
CA SER A 31 4.54 2.55 2.35
C SER A 31 4.34 2.79 0.86
N GLN A 32 5.34 3.37 0.18
CA GLN A 32 5.29 3.55 -1.26
C GLN A 32 5.33 2.21 -1.99
N ILE A 33 6.20 1.30 -1.53
CA ILE A 33 6.27 -0.06 -2.08
C ILE A 33 4.93 -0.78 -1.89
N ALA A 34 4.34 -0.65 -0.69
CA ALA A 34 3.06 -1.28 -0.40
C ALA A 34 1.94 -0.73 -1.28
N GLU A 35 1.90 0.60 -1.48
CA GLU A 35 0.91 1.18 -2.38
C GLU A 35 1.07 0.64 -3.79
N ALA A 36 2.31 0.59 -4.30
CA ALA A 36 2.58 0.11 -5.66
C ALA A 36 2.19 -1.35 -5.83
N LEU A 37 2.55 -2.20 -4.87
CA LEU A 37 2.21 -3.62 -4.95
C LEU A 37 0.70 -3.86 -4.78
N GLY A 38 0.03 -3.06 -3.96
CA GLY A 38 -1.42 -3.13 -3.86
C GLY A 38 -2.09 -2.83 -5.19
N LYS A 39 -1.63 -1.80 -5.89
CA LYS A 39 -2.15 -1.46 -7.22
C LYS A 39 -1.83 -2.52 -8.26
N HIS A 40 -0.64 -3.12 -8.16
CA HIS A 40 -0.18 -4.10 -9.14
C HIS A 40 -0.83 -5.47 -8.95
N LEU A 41 -0.97 -5.91 -7.71
CA LEU A 41 -1.41 -7.28 -7.40
C LEU A 41 -2.88 -7.37 -6.98
N ALA A 42 -3.49 -6.28 -6.54
CA ALA A 42 -4.81 -6.33 -5.90
C ALA A 42 -5.72 -5.16 -6.28
N HIS A 43 -5.51 -4.57 -7.45
CA HIS A 43 -6.30 -3.42 -7.91
C HIS A 43 -7.79 -3.72 -8.04
N ASP A 44 -8.15 -4.98 -8.21
CA ASP A 44 -9.54 -5.43 -8.33
C ASP A 44 -10.15 -5.82 -6.97
N VAL A 45 -9.38 -5.74 -5.88
CA VAL A 45 -9.81 -6.13 -4.55
C VAL A 45 -9.97 -4.91 -3.64
N PHE A 46 -9.00 -3.99 -3.66
CA PHE A 46 -9.06 -2.79 -2.83
C PHE A 46 -8.36 -1.62 -3.53
N GLU A 47 -8.72 -0.40 -3.11
CA GLU A 47 -8.03 0.81 -3.56
C GLU A 47 -6.83 1.02 -2.66
N SER A 48 -5.65 1.20 -3.25
CA SER A 48 -4.38 1.26 -2.53
C SER A 48 -3.88 2.68 -2.45
N TYR A 49 -3.60 3.14 -1.24
CA TYR A 49 -3.07 4.48 -0.96
C TYR A 49 -1.93 4.37 0.02
N SER A 50 -1.07 5.38 0.06
CA SER A 50 -0.06 5.49 1.09
C SER A 50 0.06 6.94 1.53
N ALA A 51 0.52 7.14 2.76
CA ALA A 51 0.70 8.49 3.30
C ALA A 51 1.65 8.44 4.49
N GLY A 52 2.10 9.62 4.90
CA GLY A 52 2.92 9.77 6.08
C GLY A 52 2.45 10.91 6.93
N THR A 53 3.07 11.06 8.10
CA THR A 53 2.85 12.22 8.95
C THR A 53 3.79 13.36 8.60
N GLU A 54 4.86 13.04 7.84
CA GLU A 54 5.80 13.99 7.26
C GLU A 54 6.05 13.57 5.82
N THR A 55 6.60 14.47 5.02
CA THR A 55 6.92 14.16 3.62
C THR A 55 8.41 14.29 3.37
N LYS A 56 8.87 13.67 2.28
CA LYS A 56 10.20 13.87 1.73
C LYS A 56 10.07 14.38 0.30
N PRO A 57 11.09 15.07 -0.22
CA PRO A 57 11.03 15.61 -1.59
C PRO A 57 10.86 14.54 -2.66
N ARG A 58 11.39 13.33 -2.41
CA ARG A 58 11.35 12.24 -3.39
C ARG A 58 11.11 10.91 -2.70
N ILE A 59 10.54 9.97 -3.45
CA ILE A 59 10.48 8.57 -3.04
C ILE A 59 11.91 8.04 -2.95
N ASN A 60 12.16 7.09 -2.06
CA ASN A 60 13.46 6.44 -1.94
C ASN A 60 13.90 5.88 -3.29
N GLN A 61 15.07 6.30 -3.78
CA GLN A 61 15.50 5.99 -5.13
C GLN A 61 15.92 4.52 -5.33
N ASP A 62 16.37 3.86 -4.27
CA ASP A 62 16.63 2.42 -4.34
C ASP A 62 15.31 1.65 -4.50
N ALA A 63 14.27 2.10 -3.81
CA ALA A 63 12.94 1.50 -3.96
C ALA A 63 12.42 1.71 -5.38
N VAL A 64 12.56 2.92 -5.93
CA VAL A 64 12.13 3.21 -7.31
C VAL A 64 12.84 2.28 -8.29
N ARG A 65 14.15 2.17 -8.17
CA ARG A 65 14.96 1.33 -9.06
C ARG A 65 14.57 -0.14 -8.98
N LEU A 66 14.47 -0.67 -7.77
CA LEU A 66 14.18 -2.09 -7.58
C LEU A 66 12.76 -2.46 -7.99
N MET A 67 11.80 -1.60 -7.73
CA MET A 67 10.43 -1.85 -8.15
C MET A 67 10.32 -1.88 -9.68
N LYS A 68 11.09 -1.04 -10.36
CA LYS A 68 11.12 -1.06 -11.81
C LYS A 68 11.78 -2.33 -12.34
N GLU A 69 12.88 -2.76 -11.73
CA GLU A 69 13.59 -3.98 -12.13
C GLU A 69 12.76 -5.24 -11.90
N LEU A 70 12.08 -5.31 -10.75
CA LEU A 70 11.37 -6.53 -10.35
C LEU A 70 9.97 -6.66 -10.95
N TYR A 71 9.26 -5.55 -11.09
CA TYR A 71 7.84 -5.57 -11.48
C TYR A 71 7.53 -4.71 -12.70
N GLY A 72 8.50 -3.97 -13.21
CA GLY A 72 8.26 -3.02 -14.29
C GLY A 72 7.45 -1.81 -13.85
N ILE A 73 7.38 -1.55 -12.56
CA ILE A 73 6.60 -0.42 -12.01
C ILE A 73 7.49 0.80 -11.85
N ASP A 74 7.13 1.91 -12.50
CA ASP A 74 7.78 3.20 -12.26
C ASP A 74 6.93 3.98 -11.27
N MET A 75 7.28 3.90 -9.99
CA MET A 75 6.50 4.53 -8.94
C MET A 75 6.42 6.05 -9.08
N GLU A 76 7.43 6.67 -9.68
CA GLU A 76 7.45 8.13 -9.79
C GLU A 76 6.45 8.68 -10.80
N GLN A 77 5.88 7.84 -11.66
CA GLN A 77 4.86 8.28 -12.61
C GLN A 77 3.51 8.52 -11.94
N THR A 78 3.20 7.78 -10.87
CA THR A 78 1.87 7.80 -10.26
C THR A 78 1.88 8.07 -8.76
N GLN A 79 3.04 8.10 -8.14
CA GLN A 79 3.14 8.21 -6.68
C GLN A 79 4.12 9.30 -6.28
N TYR A 80 3.91 9.84 -5.11
CA TYR A 80 4.78 10.86 -4.51
C TYR A 80 4.62 10.81 -3.00
N SER A 81 5.57 11.37 -2.26
CA SER A 81 5.51 11.43 -0.79
C SER A 81 4.43 12.43 -0.40
N LYS A 82 3.49 12.04 0.45
CA LYS A 82 2.31 12.85 0.77
C LYS A 82 1.83 12.62 2.18
N LEU A 83 1.00 13.53 2.64
CA LEU A 83 0.43 13.51 3.98
C LEU A 83 -0.92 12.80 3.98
N LEU A 84 -1.35 12.38 5.18
CA LEU A 84 -2.66 11.76 5.39
C LEU A 84 -3.80 12.60 4.85
N LYS A 85 -3.73 13.92 4.98
CA LYS A 85 -4.79 14.81 4.50
C LYS A 85 -4.92 14.82 2.99
N ASP A 86 -3.93 14.30 2.27
CA ASP A 86 -3.89 14.32 0.81
C ASP A 86 -4.44 13.04 0.19
N ILE A 87 -4.90 12.10 1.00
CA ILE A 87 -5.53 10.86 0.52
C ILE A 87 -6.97 10.79 1.04
N PRO A 88 -7.84 10.01 0.37
CA PRO A 88 -9.19 9.79 0.90
C PRO A 88 -9.14 9.13 2.27
N LYS A 89 -10.19 9.35 3.07
CA LYS A 89 -10.28 8.70 4.38
C LYS A 89 -10.26 7.19 4.19
N PRO A 90 -9.29 6.48 4.78
CA PRO A 90 -9.20 5.04 4.56
C PRO A 90 -10.23 4.27 5.38
N ASP A 91 -10.67 3.14 4.82
CA ASP A 91 -11.45 2.15 5.55
C ASP A 91 -10.54 1.29 6.42
N ILE A 92 -9.32 1.04 5.93
CA ILE A 92 -8.32 0.22 6.61
C ILE A 92 -7.00 1.00 6.62
N ALA A 93 -6.40 1.15 7.79
CA ALA A 93 -5.11 1.82 7.96
C ALA A 93 -4.08 0.82 8.50
N ILE A 94 -2.99 0.65 7.77
CA ILE A 94 -1.94 -0.32 8.11
C ILE A 94 -0.62 0.41 8.31
N SER A 95 0.00 0.20 9.47
CA SER A 95 1.33 0.72 9.75
C SER A 95 2.38 -0.21 9.15
N MET A 96 3.39 0.36 8.51
CA MET A 96 4.50 -0.43 7.96
C MET A 96 5.50 -0.85 9.03
N GLY A 97 5.48 -0.19 10.17
CA GLY A 97 6.37 -0.49 11.29
C GLY A 97 6.80 0.78 12.00
N CYS A 98 6.95 0.69 13.30
CA CYS A 98 7.35 1.81 14.15
C CYS A 98 8.43 1.32 15.09
N ASN A 99 9.56 2.04 15.14
CA ASN A 99 10.67 1.63 15.99
C ASN A 99 10.41 1.95 17.47
N VAL A 100 9.79 3.10 17.75
CA VAL A 100 9.57 3.55 19.13
C VAL A 100 8.07 3.68 19.39
N SER A 101 7.37 4.43 18.55
CA SER A 101 5.92 4.60 18.65
C SER A 101 5.37 4.87 17.26
N CYS A 102 4.18 4.36 17.01
CA CYS A 102 3.50 4.64 15.75
C CYS A 102 3.00 6.09 15.77
N PRO A 103 3.02 6.76 14.61
CA PRO A 103 2.47 8.11 14.54
C PRO A 103 0.97 8.09 14.80
N PHE A 104 0.47 9.17 15.41
CA PHE A 104 -0.96 9.31 15.62
C PHE A 104 -1.59 9.80 14.30
N ILE A 105 -2.61 9.08 13.84
CA ILE A 105 -3.28 9.40 12.57
C ILE A 105 -4.76 9.77 12.77
N GLY A 106 -5.17 10.03 14.01
CA GLY A 106 -6.55 10.38 14.30
C GLY A 106 -7.46 9.16 14.49
N ARG A 107 -6.91 7.98 14.41
CA ARG A 107 -7.62 6.70 14.61
C ARG A 107 -6.58 5.63 14.91
N ASP A 108 -7.05 4.48 15.39
CA ASP A 108 -6.17 3.34 15.59
C ASP A 108 -5.83 2.69 14.24
N PHE A 109 -4.65 2.08 14.17
CA PHE A 109 -4.29 1.25 13.03
C PHE A 109 -5.04 -0.09 13.13
N ASP A 110 -5.47 -0.60 11.99
CA ASP A 110 -6.11 -1.91 11.92
C ASP A 110 -5.07 -3.03 11.98
N ASP A 111 -3.85 -2.76 11.51
CA ASP A 111 -2.76 -3.72 11.55
C ASP A 111 -1.42 -2.99 11.55
N ASN A 112 -0.38 -3.66 12.03
CA ASN A 112 0.99 -3.17 12.00
C ASN A 112 1.86 -4.31 11.45
N TRP A 113 2.42 -4.11 10.26
CA TRP A 113 3.19 -5.16 9.60
C TRP A 113 4.60 -5.32 10.13
N GLN A 114 5.08 -4.37 10.93
CA GLN A 114 6.37 -4.45 11.64
C GLN A 114 7.54 -4.79 10.72
N LEU A 115 7.60 -4.12 9.57
CA LEU A 115 8.65 -4.35 8.59
C LEU A 115 9.88 -3.50 8.91
N GLU A 116 11.05 -4.08 8.68
CA GLU A 116 12.29 -3.32 8.83
C GLU A 116 12.41 -2.28 7.73
N ASP A 117 12.98 -1.13 8.06
CA ASP A 117 13.22 -0.07 7.10
C ASP A 117 14.53 -0.34 6.38
N PRO A 118 14.52 -0.63 5.07
CA PRO A 118 15.73 -0.95 4.34
C PRO A 118 16.51 0.28 3.86
N THR A 119 16.04 1.49 4.17
CA THR A 119 16.67 2.73 3.72
C THR A 119 18.15 2.76 4.10
N GLY A 120 19.01 2.97 3.10
CA GLY A 120 20.45 3.01 3.31
C GLY A 120 21.12 1.65 3.42
N LYS A 121 20.33 0.57 3.30
CA LYS A 121 20.87 -0.79 3.37
C LYS A 121 21.09 -1.35 1.97
N SER A 122 21.60 -2.60 1.89
CA SER A 122 21.92 -3.24 0.63
C SER A 122 20.67 -3.60 -0.17
N ASP A 123 20.86 -3.86 -1.46
CA ASP A 123 19.78 -4.36 -2.31
C ASP A 123 19.19 -5.65 -1.76
N GLU A 124 20.01 -6.51 -1.19
CA GLU A 124 19.55 -7.77 -0.58
C GLU A 124 18.55 -7.50 0.53
N GLU A 125 18.81 -6.52 1.39
CA GLU A 125 17.89 -6.14 2.46
C GLU A 125 16.60 -5.53 1.89
N PHE A 126 16.72 -4.72 0.84
CA PHE A 126 15.54 -4.20 0.14
C PHE A 126 14.70 -5.33 -0.43
N LEU A 127 15.34 -6.32 -1.05
CA LEU A 127 14.60 -7.44 -1.64
C LEU A 127 13.83 -8.23 -0.60
N LYS A 128 14.40 -8.42 0.58
CA LYS A 128 13.69 -9.07 1.69
C LYS A 128 12.44 -8.29 2.09
N THR A 129 12.58 -6.97 2.21
CA THR A 129 11.46 -6.11 2.60
C THR A 129 10.38 -6.11 1.52
N ILE A 130 10.77 -5.98 0.25
CA ILE A 130 9.83 -6.00 -0.88
C ILE A 130 9.06 -7.32 -0.89
N LYS A 131 9.77 -8.44 -0.71
CA LYS A 131 9.13 -9.76 -0.71
C LYS A 131 8.16 -9.91 0.47
N ALA A 132 8.54 -9.40 1.63
CA ALA A 132 7.66 -9.42 2.80
C ALA A 132 6.40 -8.60 2.55
N ILE A 133 6.52 -7.44 1.92
CA ILE A 133 5.38 -6.60 1.56
C ILE A 133 4.49 -7.32 0.55
N GLU A 134 5.08 -7.91 -0.47
CA GLU A 134 4.33 -8.66 -1.47
C GLU A 134 3.47 -9.76 -0.80
N ASN A 135 4.06 -10.52 0.10
CA ASN A 135 3.34 -11.58 0.80
C ASN A 135 2.19 -11.02 1.63
N ARG A 136 2.41 -9.90 2.31
CA ARG A 136 1.36 -9.24 3.11
C ARG A 136 0.23 -8.71 2.24
N ILE A 137 0.55 -8.15 1.07
CA ILE A 137 -0.46 -7.67 0.13
C ILE A 137 -1.33 -8.83 -0.35
N LEU A 138 -0.72 -9.96 -0.68
CA LEU A 138 -1.47 -11.13 -1.14
C LEU A 138 -2.37 -11.70 -0.04
N GLU A 139 -1.87 -11.73 1.21
CA GLU A 139 -2.68 -12.16 2.36
C GLU A 139 -3.86 -11.22 2.59
N LEU A 140 -3.62 -9.92 2.50
CA LEU A 140 -4.66 -8.91 2.69
C LEU A 140 -5.73 -9.04 1.60
N ALA A 141 -5.32 -9.19 0.35
CA ALA A 141 -6.25 -9.35 -0.77
C ALA A 141 -7.13 -10.58 -0.56
N LYS A 142 -6.52 -11.69 -0.13
CA LYS A 142 -7.27 -12.93 0.14
C LYS A 142 -8.28 -12.73 1.27
N ALA A 143 -7.88 -12.05 2.34
CA ALA A 143 -8.76 -11.78 3.47
C ALA A 143 -9.95 -10.92 3.07
N LEU A 144 -9.74 -9.93 2.20
CA LEU A 144 -10.80 -9.02 1.77
C LEU A 144 -11.75 -9.65 0.73
N GLN A 145 -11.34 -10.74 0.11
CA GLN A 145 -12.18 -11.46 -0.86
C GLN A 145 -13.10 -12.49 -0.20
N SER A 146 -12.84 -12.86 1.03
CA SER A 146 -13.65 -13.90 1.71
C SER A 146 -14.82 -13.33 2.51
#